data_72f93be62904bbbe0cc3c65f5ec67d00
#
_entry.id   72f93be62904bbbe0cc3c65f5ec67d00
#
_cell.length_a   1.000
_cell.length_b   1.000
_cell.length_c   1.000
_cell.angle_alpha   90.00
_cell.angle_beta   90.00
_cell.angle_gamma   90.00
#
_symmetry.space_group_name_H-M   'P 1'
#
loop_
_entity.id
_entity.type
_entity.pdbx_description
1 polymer ?
#
loop_
_entity_poly.entity_id
_entity_poly.type
_entity_poly.pdbx_seq_one_letter_code
_entity_poly.pdbx_strand_id
1 'polypeptide(L)'
;TYSPQYLHELYTQAIDCVKFERATSASGVYYYDEQFLKENGREICRLAVRDQVTGKMLLDKADIDASETAIKKALHEALDGLPVEAFTVDMAVKYPGIIAELYPNARIQWCIFHLHKIIWKELTEEFGKNPPLQQLYNAYLLFDVFFDHTVELKKLEELLARFKKCRIGDQKRDQEFEKVLRKEFRTFVKELKKQRRREGNNVPRRTIDQSVSNFAIIKHQSALFSKKLQHRIELIEKNWGRYTLFQRDARVQPTNNGIEQYFAATLSKTDKKDFRSAGAVARELRACQAEWNGQQLFSHSRLLEVF
;
A
#
# COMPACT_ATOMS: atom_id res chain seq x y z
N THR A 1 -29.10 -34.57 -2.71
CA THR A 1 -27.75 -33.97 -2.49
C THR A 1 -27.01 -33.96 -3.81
N TYR A 2 -26.75 -32.77 -4.34
CA TYR A 2 -25.99 -32.59 -5.58
C TYR A 2 -24.54 -33.01 -5.41
N SER A 3 -23.92 -33.53 -6.48
CA SER A 3 -22.50 -33.88 -6.43
C SER A 3 -21.63 -32.58 -6.35
N PRO A 4 -20.44 -32.61 -5.70
CA PRO A 4 -19.52 -31.48 -5.69
C PRO A 4 -19.16 -31.00 -7.10
N GLN A 5 -19.07 -31.91 -8.08
CA GLN A 5 -18.78 -31.58 -9.46
C GLN A 5 -19.92 -30.78 -10.10
N TYR A 6 -21.16 -31.17 -9.89
CA TYR A 6 -22.35 -30.46 -10.38
C TYR A 6 -22.44 -29.04 -9.79
N LEU A 7 -22.21 -28.90 -8.50
CA LEU A 7 -22.15 -27.59 -7.82
C LEU A 7 -21.03 -26.70 -8.39
N HIS A 8 -19.87 -27.28 -8.71
CA HIS A 8 -18.77 -26.56 -9.33
C HIS A 8 -19.10 -26.11 -10.75
N GLU A 9 -19.79 -26.95 -11.54
CA GLU A 9 -20.25 -26.60 -12.90
C GLU A 9 -21.27 -25.46 -12.86
N LEU A 10 -22.23 -25.52 -11.94
CA LEU A 10 -23.22 -24.45 -11.73
C LEU A 10 -22.57 -23.14 -11.33
N TYR A 11 -21.62 -23.18 -10.36
CA TYR A 11 -20.86 -22.02 -9.94
C TYR A 11 -20.10 -21.41 -11.13
N THR A 12 -19.43 -22.23 -11.91
CA THR A 12 -18.69 -21.81 -13.10
C THR A 12 -19.59 -21.12 -14.12
N GLN A 13 -20.72 -21.73 -14.45
CA GLN A 13 -21.71 -21.16 -15.39
C GLN A 13 -22.28 -19.83 -14.87
N ALA A 14 -22.59 -19.75 -13.58
CA ALA A 14 -23.13 -18.54 -12.97
C ALA A 14 -22.13 -17.37 -13.06
N ILE A 15 -20.85 -17.61 -12.77
CA ILE A 15 -19.83 -16.57 -12.85
C ILE A 15 -19.55 -16.17 -14.30
N ASP A 16 -19.53 -17.10 -15.24
CA ASP A 16 -19.33 -16.79 -16.65
C ASP A 16 -20.49 -15.96 -17.24
N CYS A 17 -21.68 -16.04 -16.63
CA CYS A 17 -22.83 -15.21 -16.96
C CYS A 17 -22.84 -13.83 -16.28
N VAL A 18 -21.98 -13.56 -15.31
CA VAL A 18 -21.91 -12.25 -14.67
C VAL A 18 -21.50 -11.19 -15.68
N LYS A 19 -22.43 -10.32 -16.03
CA LYS A 19 -22.13 -9.12 -16.80
C LYS A 19 -21.76 -8.01 -15.82
N PHE A 20 -20.51 -7.57 -15.87
CA PHE A 20 -20.15 -6.35 -15.17
C PHE A 20 -20.78 -5.18 -15.90
N GLU A 21 -21.68 -4.48 -15.22
CA GLU A 21 -22.08 -3.16 -15.70
C GLU A 21 -20.86 -2.25 -15.64
N ARG A 22 -20.49 -1.74 -16.79
CA ARG A 22 -19.42 -0.74 -16.85
C ARG A 22 -19.84 0.44 -15.99
N ALA A 23 -18.94 0.92 -15.15
CA ALA A 23 -19.20 2.12 -14.35
C ALA A 23 -19.50 3.29 -15.30
N THR A 24 -20.68 3.89 -15.15
CA THR A 24 -21.09 5.08 -15.92
C THR A 24 -20.65 6.38 -15.26
N SER A 25 -20.23 6.30 -13.98
CA SER A 25 -19.72 7.43 -13.22
C SER A 25 -18.65 6.96 -12.23
N ALA A 26 -17.65 7.79 -12.04
CA ALA A 26 -16.56 7.55 -11.09
C ALA A 26 -16.05 8.88 -10.52
N SER A 27 -15.32 8.83 -9.41
CA SER A 27 -14.83 10.03 -8.72
C SER A 27 -13.68 10.77 -9.42
N GLY A 28 -13.03 10.13 -10.39
CA GLY A 28 -11.81 10.62 -11.01
C GLY A 28 -10.52 10.31 -10.22
N VAL A 29 -10.65 9.71 -9.04
CA VAL A 29 -9.51 9.42 -8.16
C VAL A 29 -9.45 7.93 -7.88
N TYR A 30 -8.32 7.30 -8.23
CA TYR A 30 -8.22 5.84 -8.24
C TYR A 30 -7.03 5.31 -7.46
N TYR A 31 -7.17 4.09 -6.95
CA TYR A 31 -6.06 3.23 -6.64
C TYR A 31 -5.73 2.39 -7.87
N TYR A 32 -4.44 2.19 -8.10
CA TYR A 32 -3.94 1.12 -8.94
C TYR A 32 -2.86 0.36 -8.18
N ASP A 33 -2.93 -0.97 -8.21
CA ASP A 33 -1.93 -1.81 -7.59
C ASP A 33 -1.88 -3.19 -8.25
N GLU A 34 -0.81 -3.91 -8.01
CA GLU A 34 -0.51 -5.23 -8.54
C GLU A 34 -0.35 -6.25 -7.42
N GLN A 35 -0.83 -7.46 -7.64
CA GLN A 35 -0.62 -8.58 -6.73
C GLN A 35 -0.13 -9.80 -7.49
N PHE A 36 0.96 -10.41 -7.02
CA PHE A 36 1.48 -11.62 -7.62
C PHE A 36 0.73 -12.85 -7.11
N LEU A 37 0.29 -13.68 -8.05
CA LEU A 37 -0.40 -14.95 -7.85
C LEU A 37 0.42 -16.07 -8.47
N LYS A 38 0.05 -17.32 -8.21
CA LYS A 38 0.65 -18.49 -8.85
C LYS A 38 -0.40 -19.30 -9.58
N GLU A 39 -0.13 -19.60 -10.84
CA GLU A 39 -0.88 -20.54 -11.66
C GLU A 39 0.05 -21.68 -12.08
N ASN A 40 -0.29 -22.92 -11.70
CA ASN A 40 0.59 -24.08 -11.97
C ASN A 40 2.07 -23.83 -11.61
N GLY A 41 2.30 -23.13 -10.48
CA GLY A 41 3.64 -22.76 -10.01
C GLY A 41 4.29 -21.59 -10.76
N ARG A 42 3.71 -21.11 -11.85
CA ARG A 42 4.17 -19.89 -12.57
C ARG A 42 3.61 -18.65 -11.91
N GLU A 43 4.41 -17.60 -11.85
CA GLU A 43 3.96 -16.30 -11.36
C GLU A 43 3.15 -15.61 -12.46
N ILE A 44 1.99 -15.11 -12.07
CA ILE A 44 1.11 -14.24 -12.86
C ILE A 44 0.79 -12.99 -12.05
N CYS A 45 0.35 -11.94 -12.71
CA CYS A 45 0.06 -10.68 -12.08
C CYS A 45 -1.45 -10.39 -12.06
N ARG A 46 -1.99 -10.07 -10.89
CA ARG A 46 -3.34 -9.53 -10.71
C ARG A 46 -3.26 -8.02 -10.78
N LEU A 47 -3.97 -7.41 -11.72
CA LEU A 47 -4.04 -5.97 -11.95
C LEU A 47 -5.39 -5.47 -11.45
N ALA A 48 -5.40 -4.47 -10.59
CA ALA A 48 -6.62 -3.98 -10.00
C ALA A 48 -6.72 -2.45 -10.00
N VAL A 49 -7.93 -1.94 -10.31
CA VAL A 49 -8.27 -0.51 -10.27
C VAL A 49 -9.50 -0.33 -9.40
N ARG A 50 -9.41 0.54 -8.39
CA ARG A 50 -10.48 0.84 -7.45
C ARG A 50 -10.71 2.34 -7.34
N ASP A 51 -11.96 2.78 -7.37
CA ASP A 51 -12.33 4.15 -7.08
C ASP A 51 -12.14 4.46 -5.59
N GLN A 52 -11.43 5.55 -5.27
CA GLN A 52 -11.08 5.89 -3.89
C GLN A 52 -12.25 6.42 -3.07
N VAL A 53 -13.21 7.08 -3.71
CA VAL A 53 -14.35 7.73 -3.06
C VAL A 53 -15.53 6.78 -2.93
N THR A 54 -15.89 6.11 -4.02
CA THR A 54 -17.03 5.18 -4.01
C THR A 54 -16.68 3.81 -3.43
N GLY A 55 -15.40 3.47 -3.41
CA GLY A 55 -14.91 2.15 -3.00
C GLY A 55 -15.18 1.02 -4.01
N LYS A 56 -15.76 1.31 -5.16
CA LYS A 56 -16.06 0.32 -6.20
C LYS A 56 -14.78 -0.18 -6.88
N MET A 57 -14.74 -1.47 -7.14
CA MET A 57 -13.72 -2.08 -8.01
C MET A 57 -14.15 -1.89 -9.46
N LEU A 58 -13.30 -1.23 -10.23
CA LEU A 58 -13.52 -0.97 -11.65
C LEU A 58 -12.91 -2.07 -12.52
N LEU A 59 -11.79 -2.63 -12.08
CA LEU A 59 -11.11 -3.74 -12.72
C LEU A 59 -10.44 -4.64 -11.68
N ASP A 60 -10.57 -5.94 -11.88
CA ASP A 60 -9.81 -6.97 -11.18
C ASP A 60 -9.56 -8.13 -12.14
N LYS A 61 -8.35 -8.21 -12.67
CA LYS A 61 -8.00 -9.26 -13.63
C LYS A 61 -6.58 -9.75 -13.47
N ALA A 62 -6.33 -10.98 -13.92
CA ALA A 62 -4.98 -11.52 -14.04
C ALA A 62 -4.43 -11.31 -15.45
N ASP A 63 -3.13 -11.07 -15.52
CA ASP A 63 -2.34 -11.06 -16.76
C ASP A 63 -1.04 -11.88 -16.54
N ILE A 64 -0.35 -12.20 -17.61
CA ILE A 64 0.88 -12.99 -17.57
C ILE A 64 1.95 -12.27 -16.76
N ASP A 65 2.01 -10.95 -16.88
CA ASP A 65 2.99 -10.10 -16.22
C ASP A 65 2.43 -8.70 -15.88
N ALA A 66 3.26 -7.89 -15.25
CA ALA A 66 3.02 -6.48 -14.97
C ALA A 66 3.84 -5.58 -15.91
N SER A 67 3.93 -5.94 -17.20
CA SER A 67 4.57 -5.11 -18.21
C SER A 67 3.84 -3.79 -18.41
N GLU A 68 4.55 -2.78 -18.94
CA GLU A 68 3.92 -1.49 -19.24
C GLU A 68 2.72 -1.64 -20.17
N THR A 69 2.79 -2.54 -21.15
CA THR A 69 1.70 -2.83 -22.07
C THR A 69 0.48 -3.42 -21.35
N ALA A 70 0.69 -4.40 -20.46
CA ALA A 70 -0.37 -5.01 -19.67
C ALA A 70 -1.05 -3.98 -18.76
N ILE A 71 -0.26 -3.12 -18.10
CA ILE A 71 -0.76 -2.04 -17.23
C ILE A 71 -1.56 -1.02 -18.03
N LYS A 72 -1.03 -0.54 -19.17
CA LYS A 72 -1.74 0.41 -20.05
C LYS A 72 -3.09 -0.15 -20.51
N LYS A 73 -3.10 -1.40 -20.95
CA LYS A 73 -4.35 -2.09 -21.34
C LYS A 73 -5.34 -2.19 -20.18
N ALA A 74 -4.87 -2.54 -18.98
CA ALA A 74 -5.72 -2.63 -17.80
C ALA A 74 -6.32 -1.29 -17.39
N LEU A 75 -5.49 -0.22 -17.37
CA LEU A 75 -5.96 1.13 -17.05
C LEU A 75 -6.94 1.67 -18.08
N HIS A 76 -6.67 1.45 -19.37
CA HIS A 76 -7.59 1.84 -20.43
C HIS A 76 -8.93 1.08 -20.33
N GLU A 77 -8.91 -0.24 -20.13
CA GLU A 77 -10.10 -1.07 -19.95
C GLU A 77 -10.96 -0.61 -18.76
N ALA A 78 -10.28 -0.27 -17.63
CA ALA A 78 -10.96 0.15 -16.42
C ALA A 78 -11.61 1.55 -16.53
N LEU A 79 -10.92 2.49 -17.21
CA LEU A 79 -11.17 3.92 -17.08
C LEU A 79 -11.58 4.63 -18.38
N ASP A 80 -11.71 3.88 -19.49
CA ASP A 80 -12.18 4.44 -20.76
C ASP A 80 -13.55 5.13 -20.60
N GLY A 81 -13.65 6.39 -21.00
CA GLY A 81 -14.87 7.20 -20.87
C GLY A 81 -15.16 7.72 -19.45
N LEU A 82 -14.30 7.43 -18.45
CA LEU A 82 -14.43 7.95 -17.09
C LEU A 82 -13.48 9.15 -16.87
N PRO A 83 -13.79 10.08 -15.96
CA PRO A 83 -12.88 11.13 -15.58
C PRO A 83 -11.63 10.54 -14.91
N VAL A 84 -10.44 11.06 -15.21
CA VAL A 84 -9.18 10.62 -14.59
C VAL A 84 -8.40 11.85 -14.13
N GLU A 85 -8.39 12.09 -12.81
CA GLU A 85 -7.78 13.24 -12.19
C GLU A 85 -6.55 12.90 -11.34
N ALA A 86 -6.59 11.74 -10.65
CA ALA A 86 -5.47 11.34 -9.81
C ALA A 86 -5.41 9.82 -9.57
N PHE A 87 -4.19 9.35 -9.33
CA PHE A 87 -3.91 7.98 -8.90
C PHE A 87 -3.13 7.96 -7.59
N THR A 88 -3.47 7.03 -6.69
CA THR A 88 -2.56 6.57 -5.63
C THR A 88 -1.96 5.25 -6.05
N VAL A 89 -0.62 5.21 -6.17
CA VAL A 89 0.14 4.05 -6.63
C VAL A 89 1.34 3.80 -5.70
N ASP A 90 1.96 2.65 -5.81
CA ASP A 90 3.25 2.43 -5.18
C ASP A 90 4.36 3.33 -5.82
N MET A 91 5.60 3.17 -5.38
CA MET A 91 6.70 4.00 -5.84
C MET A 91 7.48 3.40 -7.02
N ALA A 92 6.86 2.50 -7.81
CA ALA A 92 7.52 1.95 -8.98
C ALA A 92 7.78 3.03 -10.04
N VAL A 93 9.00 3.02 -10.57
CA VAL A 93 9.51 4.04 -11.50
C VAL A 93 8.68 4.11 -12.80
N LYS A 94 8.07 3.00 -13.22
CA LYS A 94 7.27 2.88 -14.45
C LYS A 94 5.96 3.67 -14.42
N TYR A 95 5.29 3.80 -13.27
CA TYR A 95 3.94 4.37 -13.22
C TYR A 95 3.85 5.83 -13.67
N PRO A 96 4.75 6.75 -13.29
CA PRO A 96 4.66 8.12 -13.77
C PRO A 96 4.66 8.24 -15.29
N GLY A 97 5.48 7.45 -15.97
CA GLY A 97 5.53 7.42 -17.45
C GLY A 97 4.24 6.87 -18.05
N ILE A 98 3.77 5.72 -17.56
CA ILE A 98 2.52 5.10 -18.02
C ILE A 98 1.31 6.02 -17.84
N ILE A 99 1.18 6.61 -16.64
CA ILE A 99 0.04 7.48 -16.33
C ILE A 99 0.09 8.76 -17.15
N ALA A 100 1.26 9.38 -17.32
CA ALA A 100 1.40 10.59 -18.13
C ALA A 100 1.10 10.35 -19.62
N GLU A 101 1.40 9.18 -20.14
CA GLU A 101 1.09 8.82 -21.54
C GLU A 101 -0.41 8.64 -21.75
N LEU A 102 -1.10 7.93 -20.84
CA LEU A 102 -2.54 7.63 -20.96
C LEU A 102 -3.42 8.81 -20.52
N TYR A 103 -3.01 9.50 -19.48
CA TYR A 103 -3.78 10.54 -18.79
C TYR A 103 -2.90 11.73 -18.46
N PRO A 104 -2.55 12.59 -19.43
CA PRO A 104 -1.55 13.65 -19.26
C PRO A 104 -1.85 14.66 -18.14
N ASN A 105 -3.12 14.85 -17.81
CA ASN A 105 -3.58 15.75 -16.75
C ASN A 105 -3.73 15.08 -15.38
N ALA A 106 -3.54 13.77 -15.31
CA ALA A 106 -3.70 13.04 -14.04
C ALA A 106 -2.52 13.29 -13.10
N ARG A 107 -2.84 13.54 -11.84
CA ARG A 107 -1.86 13.71 -10.76
C ARG A 107 -1.56 12.37 -10.11
N ILE A 108 -0.38 12.25 -9.52
CA ILE A 108 0.06 11.02 -8.87
C ILE A 108 0.33 11.28 -7.39
N GLN A 109 -0.26 10.46 -6.53
CA GLN A 109 0.10 10.29 -5.13
C GLN A 109 0.93 9.01 -5.00
N TRP A 110 2.15 9.13 -4.52
CA TRP A 110 2.93 7.97 -4.12
C TRP A 110 2.53 7.50 -2.71
N CYS A 111 2.35 6.21 -2.57
CA CYS A 111 1.97 5.58 -1.31
C CYS A 111 3.00 5.84 -0.21
N ILE A 112 2.62 6.57 0.84
CA ILE A 112 3.49 6.89 1.97
C ILE A 112 3.89 5.63 2.74
N PHE A 113 3.04 4.61 2.77
CA PHE A 113 3.38 3.35 3.42
C PHE A 113 4.53 2.62 2.70
N HIS A 114 4.58 2.70 1.36
CA HIS A 114 5.72 2.19 0.59
C HIS A 114 7.00 3.00 0.82
N LEU A 115 6.90 4.32 0.99
CA LEU A 115 8.05 5.15 1.41
C LEU A 115 8.61 4.65 2.76
N HIS A 116 7.75 4.40 3.74
CA HIS A 116 8.18 3.86 5.04
C HIS A 116 8.85 2.48 4.89
N LYS A 117 8.30 1.58 4.06
CA LYS A 117 8.93 0.27 3.76
C LYS A 117 10.33 0.45 3.16
N ILE A 118 10.50 1.40 2.23
CA ILE A 118 11.79 1.67 1.59
C ILE A 118 12.81 2.21 2.60
N ILE A 119 12.43 3.18 3.44
CA ILE A 119 13.29 3.72 4.49
C ILE A 119 13.76 2.60 5.44
N TRP A 120 12.85 1.70 5.86
CA TRP A 120 13.20 0.54 6.68
C TRP A 120 14.15 -0.43 5.97
N LYS A 121 13.93 -0.68 4.68
CA LYS A 121 14.81 -1.51 3.85
C LYS A 121 16.21 -0.91 3.78
N GLU A 122 16.33 0.37 3.49
CA GLU A 122 17.60 1.11 3.41
C GLU A 122 18.38 1.07 4.73
N LEU A 123 17.69 1.30 5.86
CA LEU A 123 18.32 1.15 7.19
C LEU A 123 18.79 -0.29 7.45
N THR A 124 18.00 -1.29 7.05
CA THR A 124 18.36 -2.70 7.24
C THR A 124 19.53 -3.10 6.37
N GLU A 125 19.62 -2.59 5.16
CA GLU A 125 20.74 -2.81 4.25
C GLU A 125 22.05 -2.15 4.76
N GLU A 126 21.95 -0.98 5.38
CA GLU A 126 23.11 -0.23 5.85
C GLU A 126 23.61 -0.71 7.23
N PHE A 127 22.69 -1.01 8.16
CA PHE A 127 23.02 -1.32 9.56
C PHE A 127 22.60 -2.72 10.00
N GLY A 128 22.09 -3.56 9.10
CA GLY A 128 21.52 -4.86 9.45
C GLY A 128 20.22 -4.75 10.23
N LYS A 129 19.85 -5.82 10.95
CA LYS A 129 18.59 -5.90 11.72
C LYS A 129 18.53 -4.96 12.93
N ASN A 130 19.63 -4.29 13.27
CA ASN A 130 19.76 -3.50 14.48
C ASN A 130 20.38 -2.12 14.21
N PRO A 131 19.71 -1.23 13.48
CA PRO A 131 20.21 0.11 13.22
C PRO A 131 20.43 0.87 14.54
N PRO A 132 21.42 1.79 14.61
CA PRO A 132 21.66 2.63 15.77
C PRO A 132 20.40 3.43 16.18
N LEU A 133 20.25 3.72 17.49
CA LEU A 133 19.10 4.50 17.99
C LEU A 133 18.96 5.85 17.28
N GLN A 134 20.09 6.52 16.99
CA GLN A 134 20.07 7.78 16.25
C GLN A 134 19.49 7.63 14.85
N GLN A 135 19.80 6.54 14.16
CA GLN A 135 19.27 6.31 12.81
C GLN A 135 17.78 5.86 12.84
N LEU A 136 17.35 5.21 13.91
CA LEU A 136 15.92 4.98 14.16
C LEU A 136 15.18 6.30 14.37
N TYR A 137 15.73 7.21 15.17
CA TYR A 137 15.17 8.54 15.37
C TYR A 137 15.07 9.31 14.05
N ASN A 138 16.12 9.30 13.25
CA ASN A 138 16.17 9.94 11.94
C ASN A 138 15.10 9.36 10.97
N ALA A 139 14.87 8.05 10.98
CA ALA A 139 13.81 7.43 10.20
C ALA A 139 12.41 7.87 10.65
N TYR A 140 12.19 7.97 11.96
CA TYR A 140 10.91 8.45 12.50
C TYR A 140 10.67 9.93 12.22
N LEU A 141 11.73 10.76 12.15
CA LEU A 141 11.61 12.14 11.64
C LEU A 141 11.06 12.16 10.21
N LEU A 142 11.57 11.28 9.33
CA LEU A 142 11.06 11.17 7.95
C LEU A 142 9.60 10.67 7.91
N PHE A 143 9.20 9.78 8.82
CA PHE A 143 7.81 9.34 8.92
C PHE A 143 6.90 10.48 9.41
N ASP A 144 7.39 11.30 10.34
CA ASP A 144 6.66 12.43 10.92
C ASP A 144 6.41 13.58 9.93
N VAL A 145 7.05 13.56 8.76
CA VAL A 145 6.76 14.53 7.71
C VAL A 145 5.30 14.43 7.24
N PHE A 146 4.75 13.23 7.11
CA PHE A 146 3.42 13.01 6.53
C PHE A 146 2.36 12.56 7.53
N PHE A 147 2.79 11.90 8.62
CA PHE A 147 1.92 11.38 9.69
C PHE A 147 2.51 11.72 11.05
N ASP A 148 1.64 11.97 12.04
CA ASP A 148 2.06 12.34 13.38
C ASP A 148 2.70 11.17 14.15
N HIS A 149 4.01 11.16 14.21
CA HIS A 149 4.82 10.23 14.98
C HIS A 149 5.45 10.87 16.23
N THR A 150 4.88 11.98 16.71
CA THR A 150 5.40 12.73 17.89
C THR A 150 5.58 11.83 19.11
N VAL A 151 4.67 10.88 19.34
CA VAL A 151 4.74 9.96 20.49
C VAL A 151 5.95 9.02 20.39
N GLU A 152 6.17 8.46 19.21
CA GLU A 152 7.33 7.60 18.93
C GLU A 152 8.66 8.40 19.00
N LEU A 153 8.67 9.63 18.48
CA LEU A 153 9.83 10.51 18.52
C LEU A 153 10.21 10.88 19.95
N LYS A 154 9.26 11.30 20.81
CA LYS A 154 9.52 11.59 22.23
C LYS A 154 10.10 10.38 22.95
N LYS A 155 9.62 9.16 22.68
CA LYS A 155 10.21 7.96 23.28
C LYS A 155 11.63 7.72 22.79
N LEU A 156 11.92 7.94 21.54
CA LEU A 156 13.29 7.82 21.00
C LEU A 156 14.23 8.87 21.59
N GLU A 157 13.78 10.11 21.78
CA GLU A 157 14.55 11.17 22.43
C GLU A 157 14.91 10.79 23.87
N GLU A 158 13.95 10.28 24.64
CA GLU A 158 14.18 9.76 26.00
C GLU A 158 15.26 8.66 25.99
N LEU A 159 15.14 7.69 25.09
CA LEU A 159 16.10 6.58 25.01
C LEU A 159 17.49 7.04 24.55
N LEU A 160 17.58 7.99 23.64
CA LEU A 160 18.83 8.60 23.21
C LEU A 160 19.51 9.37 24.35
N ALA A 161 18.74 10.12 25.13
CA ALA A 161 19.25 10.83 26.31
C ALA A 161 19.79 9.85 27.37
N ARG A 162 19.06 8.74 27.64
CA ARG A 162 19.52 7.66 28.52
C ARG A 162 20.80 7.00 27.98
N PHE A 163 20.87 6.73 26.68
CA PHE A 163 22.08 6.18 26.07
C PHE A 163 23.29 7.09 26.24
N LYS A 164 23.13 8.38 25.94
CA LYS A 164 24.20 9.38 26.10
C LYS A 164 24.68 9.48 27.54
N LYS A 165 23.75 9.45 28.52
CA LYS A 165 24.07 9.55 29.96
C LYS A 165 24.80 8.32 30.51
N CYS A 166 24.43 7.13 30.04
CA CYS A 166 24.94 5.85 30.54
C CYS A 166 26.10 5.28 29.72
N ARG A 167 26.49 5.94 28.62
CA ARG A 167 27.61 5.55 27.78
C ARG A 167 28.91 5.71 28.55
N ILE A 168 29.72 4.65 28.60
CA ILE A 168 30.97 4.60 29.36
C ILE A 168 32.23 4.61 28.47
N GLY A 169 32.06 4.59 27.13
CA GLY A 169 33.17 4.55 26.16
C GLY A 169 33.72 3.16 25.87
N ASP A 170 33.22 2.11 26.54
CA ASP A 170 33.51 0.72 26.19
C ASP A 170 32.55 0.29 25.05
N GLN A 171 33.11 0.09 23.87
CA GLN A 171 32.34 -0.17 22.65
C GLN A 171 31.41 -1.37 22.81
N LYS A 172 31.84 -2.45 23.44
CA LYS A 172 31.02 -3.68 23.59
C LYS A 172 29.86 -3.46 24.54
N ARG A 173 30.13 -2.85 25.69
CA ARG A 173 29.10 -2.55 26.71
C ARG A 173 28.11 -1.50 26.21
N ASP A 174 28.59 -0.47 25.54
CA ASP A 174 27.73 0.55 24.93
C ASP A 174 26.81 -0.05 23.86
N GLN A 175 27.29 -0.98 23.03
CA GLN A 175 26.48 -1.69 22.05
C GLN A 175 25.42 -2.61 22.69
N GLU A 176 25.78 -3.34 23.77
CA GLU A 176 24.81 -4.18 24.49
C GLU A 176 23.74 -3.31 25.18
N PHE A 177 24.12 -2.20 25.77
CA PHE A 177 23.16 -1.27 26.36
C PHE A 177 22.23 -0.67 25.30
N GLU A 178 22.76 -0.23 24.17
CA GLU A 178 21.95 0.26 23.06
C GLU A 178 20.97 -0.80 22.52
N LYS A 179 21.37 -2.07 22.50
CA LYS A 179 20.50 -3.20 22.13
C LYS A 179 19.30 -3.34 23.08
N VAL A 180 19.51 -3.15 24.38
CA VAL A 180 18.44 -3.16 25.40
C VAL A 180 17.46 -2.02 25.11
N LEU A 181 17.95 -0.80 24.87
CA LEU A 181 17.10 0.36 24.57
C LEU A 181 16.31 0.18 23.29
N ARG A 182 16.90 -0.39 22.23
CA ARG A 182 16.18 -0.74 20.99
C ARG A 182 15.07 -1.76 21.24
N LYS A 183 15.28 -2.75 22.11
CA LYS A 183 14.24 -3.72 22.48
C LYS A 183 13.09 -3.03 23.22
N GLU A 184 13.42 -2.12 24.15
CA GLU A 184 12.42 -1.30 24.85
C GLU A 184 11.58 -0.50 23.86
N PHE A 185 12.21 0.18 22.91
CA PHE A 185 11.50 0.92 21.86
C PHE A 185 10.56 0.05 21.02
N ARG A 186 11.04 -1.13 20.57
CA ARG A 186 10.21 -2.08 19.80
C ARG A 186 8.98 -2.54 20.57
N THR A 187 9.13 -2.81 21.88
CA THR A 187 8.03 -3.18 22.75
C THR A 187 7.04 -2.04 22.87
N PHE A 188 7.53 -0.82 23.13
CA PHE A 188 6.70 0.38 23.17
C PHE A 188 5.88 0.60 21.88
N VAL A 189 6.52 0.55 20.70
CA VAL A 189 5.81 0.69 19.41
C VAL A 189 4.78 -0.41 19.20
N LYS A 190 5.05 -1.65 19.64
CA LYS A 190 4.09 -2.76 19.56
C LYS A 190 2.85 -2.49 20.41
N GLU A 191 3.01 -2.03 21.64
CA GLU A 191 1.90 -1.71 22.53
C GLU A 191 1.13 -0.47 22.03
N LEU A 192 1.80 0.57 21.57
CA LEU A 192 1.18 1.75 20.98
C LEU A 192 0.31 1.39 19.76
N LYS A 193 0.80 0.51 18.86
CA LYS A 193 0.01 0.02 17.72
C LYS A 193 -1.21 -0.77 18.16
N LYS A 194 -1.08 -1.58 19.23
CA LYS A 194 -2.20 -2.35 19.79
C LYS A 194 -3.25 -1.45 20.41
N GLN A 195 -2.82 -0.42 21.13
CA GLN A 195 -3.69 0.60 21.70
C GLN A 195 -4.45 1.34 20.59
N ARG A 196 -3.75 1.90 19.60
CA ARG A 196 -4.36 2.60 18.45
C ARG A 196 -5.42 1.74 17.74
N ARG A 197 -5.15 0.44 17.55
CA ARG A 197 -6.14 -0.49 16.95
C ARG A 197 -7.39 -0.67 17.80
N ARG A 198 -7.25 -0.77 19.14
CA ARG A 198 -8.39 -0.92 20.05
C ARG A 198 -9.26 0.32 20.09
N GLU A 199 -8.64 1.49 20.02
CA GLU A 199 -9.31 2.79 20.02
C GLU A 199 -9.88 3.18 18.66
N GLY A 200 -9.66 2.35 17.61
CA GLY A 200 -10.04 2.70 16.25
C GLY A 200 -9.25 3.87 15.65
N ASN A 201 -8.15 4.26 16.29
CA ASN A 201 -7.39 5.44 15.92
C ASN A 201 -6.29 5.08 14.93
N ASN A 202 -6.29 5.74 13.80
CA ASN A 202 -5.15 5.75 12.87
C ASN A 202 -4.14 6.82 13.30
N VAL A 203 -2.89 6.69 12.80
CA VAL A 203 -1.89 7.76 12.96
C VAL A 203 -2.43 9.02 12.26
N PRO A 204 -2.55 10.17 12.97
CA PRO A 204 -3.08 11.39 12.37
C PRO A 204 -2.23 11.86 11.19
N ARG A 205 -2.88 12.44 10.19
CA ARG A 205 -2.20 13.04 9.03
C ARG A 205 -1.68 14.43 9.42
N ARG A 206 -0.50 14.77 8.94
CA ARG A 206 0.02 16.15 9.01
C ARG A 206 -0.68 17.01 7.96
N THR A 207 -0.87 18.30 8.26
CA THR A 207 -1.24 19.31 7.26
C THR A 207 -0.06 19.58 6.33
N ILE A 208 -0.33 20.23 5.19
CA ILE A 208 0.76 20.59 4.25
C ILE A 208 1.79 21.52 4.90
N ASP A 209 1.36 22.48 5.70
CA ASP A 209 2.25 23.43 6.39
C ASP A 209 3.12 22.72 7.43
N GLN A 210 2.55 21.80 8.20
CA GLN A 210 3.31 20.97 9.13
C GLN A 210 4.33 20.11 8.39
N SER A 211 3.95 19.50 7.28
CA SER A 211 4.86 18.69 6.47
C SER A 211 6.01 19.51 5.89
N VAL A 212 5.73 20.71 5.38
CA VAL A 212 6.77 21.64 4.89
C VAL A 212 7.73 22.03 6.01
N SER A 213 7.18 22.39 7.17
CA SER A 213 8.00 22.80 8.33
C SER A 213 8.87 21.65 8.84
N ASN A 214 8.30 20.45 9.02
CA ASN A 214 9.05 19.28 9.47
C ASN A 214 10.14 18.88 8.47
N PHE A 215 9.82 18.94 7.18
CA PHE A 215 10.80 18.60 6.14
C PHE A 215 11.94 19.63 6.04
N ALA A 216 11.66 20.92 6.24
CA ALA A 216 12.70 21.96 6.31
C ALA A 216 13.70 21.72 7.46
N ILE A 217 13.22 21.29 8.64
CA ILE A 217 14.07 20.91 9.76
C ILE A 217 14.96 19.72 9.40
N ILE A 218 14.39 18.68 8.78
CA ILE A 218 15.13 17.50 8.34
C ILE A 218 16.21 17.87 7.33
N LYS A 219 15.92 18.71 6.35
CA LYS A 219 16.91 19.19 5.38
C LYS A 219 18.07 19.91 6.04
N HIS A 220 17.78 20.79 6.99
CA HIS A 220 18.82 21.52 7.74
C HIS A 220 19.73 20.57 8.53
N GLN A 221 19.20 19.47 9.03
CA GLN A 221 19.90 18.46 9.80
C GLN A 221 20.36 17.24 8.98
N SER A 222 20.29 17.30 7.67
CA SER A 222 20.51 16.14 6.78
C SER A 222 21.88 15.47 6.98
N ALA A 223 22.91 16.22 7.36
CA ALA A 223 24.25 15.69 7.67
C ALA A 223 24.27 14.67 8.83
N LEU A 224 23.25 14.65 9.70
CA LEU A 224 23.12 13.68 10.80
C LEU A 224 22.50 12.35 10.35
N PHE A 225 21.98 12.30 9.16
CA PHE A 225 21.36 11.11 8.58
C PHE A 225 22.42 10.23 7.90
N SER A 226 22.14 8.93 7.82
CA SER A 226 22.99 8.03 7.04
C SER A 226 22.96 8.39 5.55
N LYS A 227 23.96 7.95 4.79
CA LYS A 227 24.08 8.29 3.36
C LYS A 227 22.85 7.86 2.56
N LYS A 228 22.28 6.68 2.86
CA LYS A 228 21.06 6.22 2.19
C LYS A 228 19.87 7.11 2.53
N LEU A 229 19.72 7.51 3.79
CA LEU A 229 18.63 8.42 4.19
C LEU A 229 18.83 9.84 3.64
N GLN A 230 20.06 10.33 3.50
CA GLN A 230 20.34 11.60 2.83
C GLN A 230 19.85 11.56 1.37
N HIS A 231 20.22 10.52 0.64
CA HIS A 231 19.71 10.33 -0.72
C HIS A 231 18.16 10.24 -0.76
N ARG A 232 17.53 9.60 0.25
CA ARG A 232 16.07 9.54 0.35
C ARG A 232 15.45 10.93 0.56
N ILE A 233 16.07 11.80 1.36
CA ILE A 233 15.65 13.19 1.55
C ILE A 233 15.65 13.94 0.21
N GLU A 234 16.71 13.81 -0.59
CA GLU A 234 16.79 14.42 -1.92
C GLU A 234 15.69 13.93 -2.86
N LEU A 235 15.40 12.62 -2.85
CA LEU A 235 14.32 12.04 -3.65
C LEU A 235 12.93 12.51 -3.20
N ILE A 236 12.71 12.67 -1.90
CA ILE A 236 11.46 13.23 -1.36
C ILE A 236 11.31 14.68 -1.83
N GLU A 237 12.35 15.49 -1.73
CA GLU A 237 12.34 16.87 -2.18
C GLU A 237 12.00 16.98 -3.67
N LYS A 238 12.72 16.25 -4.50
CA LYS A 238 12.52 16.23 -5.97
C LYS A 238 11.09 15.86 -6.36
N ASN A 239 10.44 15.00 -5.59
CA ASN A 239 9.11 14.47 -5.89
C ASN A 239 8.04 14.95 -4.90
N TRP A 240 8.26 16.07 -4.22
CA TRP A 240 7.41 16.57 -3.14
C TRP A 240 5.92 16.57 -3.48
N GLY A 241 5.57 17.04 -4.67
CA GLY A 241 4.17 17.08 -5.12
C GLY A 241 3.49 15.71 -5.17
N ARG A 242 4.25 14.63 -5.46
CA ARG A 242 3.74 13.25 -5.48
C ARG A 242 3.57 12.65 -4.09
N TYR A 243 4.24 13.17 -3.07
CA TYR A 243 4.07 12.74 -1.69
C TYR A 243 3.00 13.53 -0.93
N THR A 244 2.65 14.72 -1.41
CA THR A 244 1.77 15.66 -0.69
C THR A 244 0.44 15.92 -1.39
N LEU A 245 0.11 15.19 -2.46
CA LEU A 245 -1.15 15.40 -3.18
C LEU A 245 -2.36 15.19 -2.27
N PHE A 246 -2.34 14.17 -1.41
CA PHE A 246 -3.41 13.87 -0.46
C PHE A 246 -3.69 14.99 0.56
N GLN A 247 -2.73 15.90 0.78
CA GLN A 247 -2.89 17.06 1.66
C GLN A 247 -3.57 18.23 0.96
N ARG A 248 -3.61 18.20 -0.39
CA ARG A 248 -4.21 19.24 -1.24
C ARG A 248 -5.55 18.82 -1.83
N ASP A 249 -5.81 17.54 -1.91
CA ASP A 249 -7.06 16.97 -2.43
C ASP A 249 -7.55 15.89 -1.46
N ALA A 250 -8.61 16.20 -0.70
CA ALA A 250 -9.14 15.32 0.34
C ALA A 250 -9.69 13.98 -0.19
N ARG A 251 -9.98 13.89 -1.50
CA ARG A 251 -10.42 12.65 -2.15
C ARG A 251 -9.26 11.67 -2.32
N VAL A 252 -8.02 12.18 -2.42
CA VAL A 252 -6.82 11.37 -2.63
C VAL A 252 -6.36 10.77 -1.30
N GLN A 253 -6.17 9.47 -1.28
CA GLN A 253 -5.66 8.77 -0.10
C GLN A 253 -4.12 8.73 -0.11
N PRO A 254 -3.47 8.87 1.07
CA PRO A 254 -2.01 8.87 1.17
C PRO A 254 -1.38 7.50 0.93
N THR A 255 -2.18 6.43 0.97
CA THR A 255 -1.67 5.04 0.92
C THR A 255 -2.55 4.16 0.05
N ASN A 256 -1.98 3.07 -0.49
CA ASN A 256 -2.70 2.03 -1.23
C ASN A 256 -3.49 1.07 -0.32
N ASN A 257 -3.65 1.36 0.97
CA ASN A 257 -4.33 0.47 1.91
C ASN A 257 -5.73 0.07 1.46
N GLY A 258 -6.44 0.95 0.73
CA GLY A 258 -7.78 0.64 0.22
C GLY A 258 -7.79 -0.55 -0.73
N ILE A 259 -6.84 -0.63 -1.65
CA ILE A 259 -6.74 -1.76 -2.57
C ILE A 259 -6.04 -2.97 -1.92
N GLU A 260 -5.06 -2.73 -1.01
CA GLU A 260 -4.45 -3.81 -0.22
C GLU A 260 -5.49 -4.53 0.65
N GLN A 261 -6.48 -3.81 1.24
CA GLN A 261 -7.61 -4.40 1.97
C GLN A 261 -8.46 -5.29 1.06
N TYR A 262 -8.77 -4.83 -0.14
CA TYR A 262 -9.48 -5.64 -1.12
C TYR A 262 -8.73 -6.93 -1.44
N PHE A 263 -7.45 -6.85 -1.73
CA PHE A 263 -6.61 -8.02 -1.96
C PHE A 263 -6.57 -8.99 -0.77
N ALA A 264 -6.57 -8.47 0.44
CA ALA A 264 -6.54 -9.28 1.66
C ALA A 264 -7.89 -9.94 1.95
N ALA A 265 -9.00 -9.28 1.60
CA ALA A 265 -10.35 -9.78 1.82
C ALA A 265 -10.77 -10.83 0.80
N THR A 266 -10.26 -10.74 -0.45
CA THR A 266 -10.74 -11.55 -1.57
C THR A 266 -9.96 -12.85 -1.79
N LEU A 267 -8.66 -12.87 -1.54
CA LEU A 267 -7.86 -14.08 -1.70
C LEU A 267 -6.99 -14.34 -0.47
N SER A 268 -7.14 -15.51 0.12
CA SER A 268 -6.28 -15.95 1.21
C SER A 268 -4.83 -16.15 0.73
N LYS A 269 -3.89 -16.27 1.68
CA LYS A 269 -2.48 -16.56 1.34
C LYS A 269 -2.29 -17.92 0.67
N THR A 270 -3.21 -18.85 0.90
CA THR A 270 -3.19 -20.19 0.33
C THR A 270 -3.73 -20.16 -1.09
N ASP A 271 -4.88 -19.52 -1.31
CA ASP A 271 -5.55 -19.46 -2.61
C ASP A 271 -4.69 -18.81 -3.69
N LYS A 272 -3.89 -17.79 -3.30
CA LYS A 272 -2.93 -17.11 -4.19
C LYS A 272 -1.87 -18.04 -4.82
N LYS A 273 -1.70 -19.26 -4.31
CA LYS A 273 -0.64 -20.19 -4.70
C LYS A 273 -1.14 -21.43 -5.43
N ASP A 274 -2.47 -21.63 -5.48
CA ASP A 274 -3.06 -22.95 -5.82
C ASP A 274 -3.90 -22.95 -7.10
N PHE A 275 -3.89 -21.88 -7.87
CA PHE A 275 -4.64 -21.86 -9.13
C PHE A 275 -4.05 -22.86 -10.14
N ARG A 276 -4.93 -23.67 -10.72
CA ARG A 276 -4.56 -24.71 -11.70
C ARG A 276 -4.75 -24.29 -13.16
N SER A 277 -5.47 -23.19 -13.42
CA SER A 277 -5.68 -22.67 -14.76
C SER A 277 -5.99 -21.19 -14.76
N ALA A 278 -5.65 -20.51 -15.87
CA ALA A 278 -5.97 -19.11 -16.09
C ALA A 278 -7.51 -18.84 -16.02
N GLY A 279 -8.32 -19.79 -16.51
CA GLY A 279 -9.78 -19.71 -16.41
C GLY A 279 -10.26 -19.73 -14.97
N ALA A 280 -9.66 -20.53 -14.09
CA ALA A 280 -10.01 -20.54 -12.67
C ALA A 280 -9.66 -19.21 -11.99
N VAL A 281 -8.47 -18.64 -12.28
CA VAL A 281 -8.09 -17.31 -11.79
C VAL A 281 -9.08 -16.25 -12.26
N ALA A 282 -9.38 -16.21 -13.55
CA ALA A 282 -10.29 -15.21 -14.12
C ALA A 282 -11.68 -15.27 -13.51
N ARG A 283 -12.23 -16.47 -13.27
CA ARG A 283 -13.53 -16.64 -12.61
C ARG A 283 -13.51 -16.18 -11.17
N GLU A 284 -12.50 -16.57 -10.41
CA GLU A 284 -12.36 -16.16 -9.01
C GLU A 284 -12.27 -14.65 -8.87
N LEU A 285 -11.46 -13.98 -9.68
CA LEU A 285 -11.33 -12.52 -9.64
C LEU A 285 -12.64 -11.82 -10.03
N ARG A 286 -13.40 -12.37 -10.99
CA ARG A 286 -14.76 -11.88 -11.32
C ARG A 286 -15.70 -12.01 -10.13
N ALA A 287 -15.72 -13.15 -9.46
CA ALA A 287 -16.55 -13.36 -8.29
C ALA A 287 -16.20 -12.35 -7.19
N CYS A 288 -14.90 -12.21 -6.89
CA CYS A 288 -14.38 -11.24 -5.91
C CYS A 288 -14.82 -9.80 -6.24
N GLN A 289 -14.70 -9.38 -7.50
CA GLN A 289 -15.11 -8.05 -7.93
C GLN A 289 -16.62 -7.84 -7.80
N ALA A 290 -17.42 -8.81 -8.20
CA ALA A 290 -18.89 -8.74 -8.13
C ALA A 290 -19.37 -8.65 -6.68
N GLU A 291 -18.89 -9.53 -5.80
CA GLU A 291 -19.21 -9.52 -4.37
C GLU A 291 -18.81 -8.22 -3.71
N TRP A 292 -17.60 -7.73 -3.99
CA TRP A 292 -17.12 -6.46 -3.45
C TRP A 292 -18.00 -5.28 -3.86
N ASN A 293 -18.49 -5.28 -5.08
CA ASN A 293 -19.39 -4.25 -5.61
C ASN A 293 -20.86 -4.44 -5.18
N GLY A 294 -21.16 -5.44 -4.35
CA GLY A 294 -22.50 -5.76 -3.88
C GLY A 294 -23.41 -6.35 -4.96
N GLN A 295 -22.83 -6.87 -6.04
CA GLN A 295 -23.60 -7.59 -7.07
C GLN A 295 -23.95 -8.99 -6.56
N GLN A 296 -25.22 -9.36 -6.57
CA GLN A 296 -25.62 -10.72 -6.26
C GLN A 296 -25.19 -11.64 -7.41
N LEU A 297 -24.23 -12.52 -7.17
CA LEU A 297 -23.81 -13.56 -8.12
C LEU A 297 -24.95 -14.53 -8.42
N PHE A 298 -25.84 -14.73 -7.44
CA PHE A 298 -26.99 -15.61 -7.54
C PHE A 298 -28.24 -14.86 -7.10
N SER A 299 -29.14 -14.53 -8.04
CA SER A 299 -30.49 -14.14 -7.65
C SER A 299 -31.29 -15.39 -7.23
N HIS A 300 -32.14 -15.26 -6.20
CA HIS A 300 -33.02 -16.36 -5.75
C HIS A 300 -33.86 -16.94 -6.93
N SER A 301 -34.27 -16.08 -7.87
CA SER A 301 -34.99 -16.50 -9.10
C SER A 301 -34.09 -17.32 -10.04
N ARG A 302 -32.79 -16.97 -10.21
CA ARG A 302 -31.88 -17.77 -11.04
C ARG A 302 -31.49 -19.09 -10.40
N LEU A 303 -31.39 -19.15 -9.07
CA LEU A 303 -31.22 -20.43 -8.36
C LEU A 303 -32.47 -21.33 -8.58
N LEU A 304 -33.68 -20.75 -8.58
CA LEU A 304 -34.92 -21.49 -8.83
C LEU A 304 -35.10 -21.91 -10.30
N GLU A 305 -34.51 -21.20 -11.26
CA GLU A 305 -34.50 -21.60 -12.69
C GLU A 305 -33.50 -22.75 -12.96
N VAL A 306 -32.56 -22.96 -12.07
CA VAL A 306 -31.53 -24.00 -12.17
C VAL A 306 -31.88 -25.21 -11.28
N PHE A 307 -32.82 -25.07 -10.35
CA PHE A 307 -33.41 -26.13 -9.50
C PHE A 307 -34.82 -26.47 -9.91
#